data_350ac8d73ddf9bca5b18e151bd26d5e1
#
_entry.id   350ac8d73ddf9bca5b18e151bd26d5e1
#
_cell.length_a   1.000
_cell.length_b   1.000
_cell.length_c   1.000
_cell.angle_alpha   90.00
_cell.angle_beta   90.00
_cell.angle_gamma   90.00
#
_symmetry.space_group_name_H-M   'P 1'
#
loop_
_entity.id
_entity.type
_entity.pdbx_description
1 polymer ?
#
loop_
_entity_poly.entity_id
_entity_poly.type
_entity_poly.pdbx_seq_one_letter_code
_entity_poly.pdbx_strand_id
1 'polypeptide(L)'
;MAAASAVCAATSSLVRLRAQPAPPPAPPAPAPAGPFKLPPLAYPYDALEPHIDARTMEIHHGKHHAAYVQNLNKAVAEFPDLGSKSVEDLVRDLAAAPEKIRTAVRNHGGGHANHTLFWQLLKKNNGAGPGGDLAKAIDAKFGSFSSFQQEFTKAAMGVFGSGWAWLTLDGKALRLETSANQDSPLSQGRAPLLALDVWEHAYYLKYQNRRADYVAAFHSVINWDAVAERYQKLAA
;
A
#
# COMPACT_ATOMS: atom_id res chain seq x y z
N MET A 1 -70.65 13.57 44.32
CA MET A 1 -69.17 13.74 44.37
C MET A 1 -68.63 13.30 43.04
N ALA A 2 -68.31 14.21 42.16
CA ALA A 2 -67.77 13.93 40.82
C ALA A 2 -66.27 14.16 40.85
N ALA A 3 -65.48 13.10 40.54
CA ALA A 3 -64.04 13.19 40.41
C ALA A 3 -63.67 13.55 38.95
N ALA A 4 -63.01 14.70 38.76
CA ALA A 4 -62.51 15.13 37.48
C ALA A 4 -61.09 14.54 37.28
N SER A 5 -60.89 13.74 36.22
CA SER A 5 -59.60 13.25 35.80
C SER A 5 -58.96 14.23 34.83
N ALA A 6 -57.83 14.81 35.21
CA ALA A 6 -57.01 15.69 34.34
C ALA A 6 -56.08 14.83 33.45
N VAL A 7 -56.25 14.88 32.15
CA VAL A 7 -55.34 14.29 31.17
C VAL A 7 -54.21 15.31 30.87
N CYS A 8 -53.01 14.94 31.28
CA CYS A 8 -51.79 15.71 30.96
C CYS A 8 -51.26 15.28 29.58
N ALA A 9 -51.39 16.14 28.56
CA ALA A 9 -50.85 15.93 27.24
C ALA A 9 -49.35 16.32 27.22
N ALA A 10 -48.47 15.34 27.13
CA ALA A 10 -47.03 15.59 26.95
C ALA A 10 -46.73 15.84 25.46
N THR A 11 -46.37 17.07 25.13
CA THR A 11 -45.90 17.45 23.80
C THR A 11 -44.41 17.12 23.67
N SER A 12 -44.09 16.05 22.95
CA SER A 12 -42.70 15.68 22.62
C SER A 12 -42.20 16.56 21.48
N SER A 13 -41.34 17.52 21.79
CA SER A 13 -40.62 18.34 20.80
C SER A 13 -39.47 17.52 20.19
N LEU A 14 -39.62 17.09 18.95
CA LEU A 14 -38.55 16.45 18.17
C LEU A 14 -37.52 17.51 17.79
N VAL A 15 -36.38 17.54 18.50
CA VAL A 15 -35.20 18.31 18.10
C VAL A 15 -34.59 17.64 16.89
N ARG A 16 -34.76 18.23 15.71
CA ARG A 16 -34.05 17.79 14.49
C ARG A 16 -32.58 18.19 14.64
N LEU A 17 -31.70 17.21 14.90
CA LEU A 17 -30.26 17.38 14.73
C LEU A 17 -29.99 17.69 13.26
N ARG A 18 -29.60 18.92 12.96
CA ARG A 18 -29.06 19.28 11.64
C ARG A 18 -27.64 18.72 11.56
N ALA A 19 -27.39 17.83 10.59
CA ALA A 19 -26.04 17.39 10.27
C ALA A 19 -25.19 18.61 9.90
N GLN A 20 -24.07 18.81 10.60
CA GLN A 20 -23.09 19.83 10.22
C GLN A 20 -22.46 19.44 8.88
N PRO A 21 -22.27 20.38 7.94
CA PRO A 21 -21.51 20.12 6.73
C PRO A 21 -20.08 19.69 7.10
N ALA A 22 -19.57 18.70 6.40
CA ALA A 22 -18.19 18.24 6.59
C ALA A 22 -17.22 19.42 6.42
N PRO A 23 -16.18 19.54 7.27
CA PRO A 23 -15.19 20.59 7.12
C PRO A 23 -14.51 20.48 5.75
N PRO A 24 -14.10 21.59 5.12
CA PRO A 24 -13.37 21.57 3.86
C PRO A 24 -12.09 20.74 4.01
N PRO A 25 -11.63 20.07 2.93
CA PRO A 25 -10.39 19.29 2.97
C PRO A 25 -9.23 20.17 3.42
N ALA A 26 -8.46 19.69 4.38
CA ALA A 26 -7.26 20.38 4.85
C ALA A 26 -6.27 20.60 3.68
N PRO A 27 -5.58 21.76 3.62
CA PRO A 27 -4.59 22.02 2.61
C PRO A 27 -3.53 20.89 2.61
N PRO A 28 -2.95 20.55 1.45
CA PRO A 28 -1.92 19.52 1.37
C PRO A 28 -0.80 19.86 2.34
N ALA A 29 -0.34 18.86 3.10
CA ALA A 29 0.79 19.01 4.00
C ALA A 29 2.02 19.49 3.22
N PRO A 30 2.84 20.41 3.75
CA PRO A 30 4.06 20.85 3.08
C PRO A 30 4.92 19.63 2.77
N ALA A 31 5.58 19.65 1.59
CA ALA A 31 6.45 18.58 1.18
C ALA A 31 7.53 18.32 2.25
N PRO A 32 7.86 17.07 2.56
CA PRO A 32 8.84 16.75 3.59
C PRO A 32 10.18 17.44 3.30
N ALA A 33 10.70 18.21 4.25
CA ALA A 33 12.05 18.74 4.17
C ALA A 33 13.05 17.59 4.33
N GLY A 34 14.03 17.47 3.43
CA GLY A 34 15.06 16.43 3.50
C GLY A 34 15.38 15.80 2.14
N PRO A 35 16.30 14.82 2.12
CA PRO A 35 16.78 14.22 0.87
C PRO A 35 15.71 13.36 0.17
N PHE A 36 14.89 12.65 0.92
CA PHE A 36 13.81 11.81 0.37
C PHE A 36 12.59 12.65 0.04
N LYS A 37 11.96 12.35 -1.09
CA LYS A 37 10.78 13.06 -1.59
C LYS A 37 9.63 12.09 -1.83
N LEU A 38 8.40 12.55 -1.60
CA LEU A 38 7.22 11.82 -2.01
C LEU A 38 7.16 11.85 -3.56
N PRO A 39 7.28 10.71 -4.25
CA PRO A 39 7.16 10.70 -5.70
C PRO A 39 5.72 11.03 -6.11
N PRO A 40 5.48 11.83 -7.16
CA PRO A 40 4.15 12.03 -7.69
C PRO A 40 3.62 10.72 -8.29
N LEU A 41 2.29 10.52 -8.25
CA LEU A 41 1.65 9.47 -9.02
C LEU A 41 1.68 9.80 -10.51
N ALA A 42 1.86 8.78 -11.35
CA ALA A 42 1.80 8.91 -12.81
C ALA A 42 0.34 8.99 -13.34
N TYR A 43 -0.65 8.90 -12.46
CA TYR A 43 -2.08 8.85 -12.78
C TYR A 43 -2.89 9.57 -11.68
N PRO A 44 -4.12 10.07 -11.98
CA PRO A 44 -4.97 10.72 -11.00
C PRO A 44 -5.50 9.71 -9.97
N TYR A 45 -5.96 10.21 -8.81
CA TYR A 45 -6.42 9.36 -7.71
C TYR A 45 -7.62 8.45 -8.05
N ASP A 46 -8.44 8.83 -9.02
CA ASP A 46 -9.61 8.07 -9.48
C ASP A 46 -9.30 7.06 -10.60
N ALA A 47 -8.05 6.99 -11.07
CA ALA A 47 -7.67 6.14 -12.20
C ALA A 47 -7.90 4.64 -11.97
N LEU A 48 -7.94 4.20 -10.72
CA LEU A 48 -8.11 2.80 -10.35
C LEU A 48 -9.57 2.42 -10.01
N GLU A 49 -10.51 3.38 -10.16
CA GLU A 49 -11.93 3.09 -9.99
C GLU A 49 -12.44 2.08 -11.03
N PRO A 50 -13.36 1.19 -10.68
CA PRO A 50 -14.05 1.07 -9.39
C PRO A 50 -13.32 0.15 -8.39
N HIS A 51 -12.09 -0.28 -8.65
CA HIS A 51 -11.37 -1.29 -7.87
C HIS A 51 -10.76 -0.73 -6.58
N ILE A 52 -10.08 0.40 -6.66
CA ILE A 52 -9.58 1.16 -5.51
C ILE A 52 -10.16 2.57 -5.62
N ASP A 53 -10.81 3.05 -4.57
CA ASP A 53 -11.49 4.33 -4.60
C ASP A 53 -10.52 5.52 -4.49
N ALA A 54 -10.91 6.65 -5.10
CA ALA A 54 -10.12 7.86 -5.15
C ALA A 54 -9.74 8.38 -3.75
N ARG A 55 -10.63 8.24 -2.77
CA ARG A 55 -10.38 8.69 -1.40
C ARG A 55 -9.31 7.86 -0.70
N THR A 56 -9.34 6.53 -0.90
CA THR A 56 -8.26 5.65 -0.45
C THR A 56 -6.93 6.08 -1.06
N MET A 57 -6.88 6.30 -2.39
CA MET A 57 -5.65 6.71 -3.08
C MET A 57 -5.09 8.03 -2.57
N GLU A 58 -5.95 9.04 -2.37
CA GLU A 58 -5.59 10.36 -1.83
C GLU A 58 -4.94 10.23 -0.44
N ILE A 59 -5.56 9.47 0.46
CA ILE A 59 -5.07 9.30 1.84
C ILE A 59 -3.83 8.40 1.86
N HIS A 60 -3.86 7.30 1.14
CA HIS A 60 -2.78 6.31 1.12
C HIS A 60 -1.48 6.93 0.59
N HIS A 61 -1.53 7.64 -0.55
CA HIS A 61 -0.39 8.36 -1.09
C HIS A 61 -0.08 9.63 -0.30
N GLY A 62 -1.06 10.53 -0.16
CA GLY A 62 -0.84 11.89 0.34
C GLY A 62 -0.67 12.00 1.86
N LYS A 63 -1.02 10.96 2.64
CA LYS A 63 -0.89 10.95 4.10
C LYS A 63 0.02 9.81 4.57
N HIS A 64 -0.29 8.55 4.27
CA HIS A 64 0.50 7.41 4.76
C HIS A 64 1.90 7.38 4.14
N HIS A 65 2.02 7.38 2.80
CA HIS A 65 3.33 7.41 2.15
C HIS A 65 4.10 8.70 2.49
N ALA A 66 3.44 9.86 2.47
CA ALA A 66 4.05 11.13 2.86
C ALA A 66 4.62 11.09 4.30
N ALA A 67 3.92 10.44 5.25
CA ALA A 67 4.40 10.29 6.61
C ALA A 67 5.65 9.40 6.70
N TYR A 68 5.72 8.31 5.92
CA TYR A 68 6.95 7.50 5.83
C TYR A 68 8.13 8.32 5.35
N VAL A 69 7.96 9.10 4.27
CA VAL A 69 9.01 9.99 3.75
C VAL A 69 9.45 11.02 4.80
N GLN A 70 8.48 11.67 5.46
CA GLN A 70 8.78 12.66 6.49
C GLN A 70 9.56 12.06 7.67
N ASN A 71 9.14 10.90 8.15
CA ASN A 71 9.78 10.26 9.30
C ASN A 71 11.15 9.66 8.95
N LEU A 72 11.35 9.16 7.71
CA LEU A 72 12.66 8.77 7.23
C LEU A 72 13.61 9.98 7.20
N ASN A 73 13.16 11.12 6.65
CA ASN A 73 13.95 12.35 6.61
C ASN A 73 14.36 12.81 8.02
N LYS A 74 13.45 12.73 8.99
CA LYS A 74 13.77 13.03 10.41
C LYS A 74 14.82 12.06 10.97
N ALA A 75 14.70 10.76 10.65
CA ALA A 75 15.63 9.75 11.16
C ALA A 75 17.06 9.96 10.64
N VAL A 76 17.21 10.37 9.38
CA VAL A 76 18.53 10.56 8.74
C VAL A 76 19.08 11.98 8.86
N ALA A 77 18.37 12.91 9.49
CA ALA A 77 18.76 14.33 9.55
C ALA A 77 20.16 14.56 10.14
N GLU A 78 20.58 13.73 11.10
CA GLU A 78 21.91 13.78 11.72
C GLU A 78 22.96 12.93 10.97
N PHE A 79 22.57 12.29 9.84
CA PHE A 79 23.41 11.36 9.09
C PHE A 79 23.41 11.71 7.59
N PRO A 80 24.10 12.79 7.17
CA PRO A 80 24.08 13.25 5.78
C PRO A 80 24.46 12.18 4.74
N ASP A 81 25.40 11.30 5.11
CA ASP A 81 25.86 10.21 4.24
C ASP A 81 24.72 9.21 3.91
N LEU A 82 23.80 9.00 4.83
CA LEU A 82 22.61 8.17 4.57
C LEU A 82 21.63 8.87 3.63
N GLY A 83 21.53 10.19 3.71
CA GLY A 83 20.69 10.99 2.83
C GLY A 83 21.15 11.02 1.37
N SER A 84 22.41 10.64 1.08
CA SER A 84 22.95 10.55 -0.27
C SER A 84 22.65 9.20 -0.95
N LYS A 85 22.21 8.18 -0.20
CA LYS A 85 21.85 6.86 -0.71
C LYS A 85 20.41 6.82 -1.23
N SER A 86 20.13 5.89 -2.15
CA SER A 86 18.72 5.58 -2.48
C SER A 86 18.02 4.95 -1.28
N VAL A 87 16.69 5.09 -1.20
CA VAL A 87 15.92 4.46 -0.13
C VAL A 87 16.02 2.93 -0.22
N GLU A 88 16.07 2.39 -1.43
CA GLU A 88 16.25 0.96 -1.68
C GLU A 88 17.58 0.45 -1.12
N ASP A 89 18.68 1.19 -1.29
CA ASP A 89 20.00 0.83 -0.75
C ASP A 89 20.03 0.90 0.77
N LEU A 90 19.37 1.89 1.36
CA LEU A 90 19.21 1.96 2.82
C LEU A 90 18.46 0.76 3.38
N VAL A 91 17.38 0.33 2.71
CA VAL A 91 16.58 -0.81 3.14
C VAL A 91 17.30 -2.13 2.88
N ARG A 92 18.10 -2.22 1.81
CA ARG A 92 18.88 -3.42 1.48
C ARG A 92 19.98 -3.68 2.50
N ASP A 93 20.62 -2.64 2.97
CA ASP A 93 21.71 -2.74 3.97
C ASP A 93 21.34 -2.04 5.28
N LEU A 94 20.35 -2.58 5.97
CA LEU A 94 19.92 -2.08 7.27
C LEU A 94 21.04 -2.15 8.31
N ALA A 95 22.00 -3.07 8.16
CA ALA A 95 23.12 -3.22 9.09
C ALA A 95 24.07 -2.02 9.05
N ALA A 96 24.22 -1.37 7.90
CA ALA A 96 25.01 -0.14 7.75
C ALA A 96 24.36 1.09 8.42
N ALA A 97 23.06 1.05 8.71
CA ALA A 97 22.42 2.13 9.46
C ALA A 97 22.85 2.10 10.95
N PRO A 98 23.20 3.27 11.55
CA PRO A 98 23.47 3.36 12.97
C PRO A 98 22.37 2.74 13.82
N GLU A 99 22.73 2.02 14.87
CA GLU A 99 21.78 1.26 15.69
C GLU A 99 20.62 2.13 16.20
N LYS A 100 20.92 3.36 16.64
CA LYS A 100 19.93 4.31 17.19
C LYS A 100 18.80 4.66 16.21
N ILE A 101 19.03 4.53 14.88
CA ILE A 101 18.03 4.84 13.85
C ILE A 101 17.64 3.64 12.99
N ARG A 102 18.30 2.48 13.14
CA ARG A 102 18.08 1.29 12.29
C ARG A 102 16.61 0.88 12.22
N THR A 103 15.92 0.88 13.36
CA THR A 103 14.48 0.58 13.40
C THR A 103 13.65 1.62 12.65
N ALA A 104 14.00 2.90 12.75
CA ALA A 104 13.31 3.96 12.00
C ALA A 104 13.55 3.82 10.50
N VAL A 105 14.79 3.51 10.06
CA VAL A 105 15.12 3.23 8.66
C VAL A 105 14.37 2.00 8.16
N ARG A 106 14.33 0.89 8.91
CA ARG A 106 13.55 -0.30 8.58
C ARG A 106 12.09 0.03 8.36
N ASN A 107 11.45 0.74 9.30
CA ASN A 107 10.01 1.01 9.25
C ASN A 107 9.66 2.09 8.23
N HIS A 108 10.36 3.21 8.24
CA HIS A 108 10.01 4.37 7.40
C HIS A 108 10.69 4.30 6.02
N GLY A 109 11.93 3.81 5.96
CA GLY A 109 12.60 3.52 4.70
C GLY A 109 11.90 2.39 3.96
N GLY A 110 11.57 1.29 4.66
CA GLY A 110 10.76 0.21 4.09
C GLY A 110 9.41 0.72 3.60
N GLY A 111 8.69 1.51 4.42
CA GLY A 111 7.43 2.12 4.02
C GLY A 111 7.56 2.99 2.77
N HIS A 112 8.60 3.82 2.70
CA HIS A 112 8.84 4.66 1.51
C HIS A 112 9.17 3.82 0.28
N ALA A 113 10.11 2.86 0.36
CA ALA A 113 10.49 2.01 -0.76
C ALA A 113 9.33 1.14 -1.26
N ASN A 114 8.61 0.49 -0.35
CA ASN A 114 7.49 -0.38 -0.68
C ASN A 114 6.37 0.38 -1.41
N HIS A 115 5.98 1.57 -0.90
CA HIS A 115 4.93 2.37 -1.52
C HIS A 115 5.38 2.98 -2.84
N THR A 116 6.65 3.43 -2.96
CA THR A 116 7.19 3.94 -4.23
C THR A 116 7.06 2.88 -5.33
N LEU A 117 7.43 1.64 -5.01
CA LEU A 117 7.27 0.53 -5.94
C LEU A 117 5.78 0.24 -6.22
N PHE A 118 4.95 0.17 -5.18
CA PHE A 118 3.53 -0.15 -5.29
C PHE A 118 2.81 0.74 -6.30
N TRP A 119 3.02 2.06 -6.26
CA TRP A 119 2.38 2.99 -7.19
C TRP A 119 2.75 2.74 -8.65
N GLN A 120 3.98 2.33 -8.93
CA GLN A 120 4.45 2.03 -10.29
C GLN A 120 3.81 0.74 -10.84
N LEU A 121 3.40 -0.15 -9.96
CA LEU A 121 2.82 -1.44 -10.30
C LEU A 121 1.29 -1.40 -10.47
N LEU A 122 0.66 -0.23 -10.38
CA LEU A 122 -0.78 -0.07 -10.48
C LEU A 122 -1.20 0.61 -11.78
N LYS A 123 -2.16 -0.02 -12.46
CA LYS A 123 -2.84 0.47 -13.67
C LYS A 123 -4.10 -0.35 -13.87
N LYS A 124 -5.23 0.27 -14.18
CA LYS A 124 -6.43 -0.47 -14.55
C LYS A 124 -6.14 -1.36 -15.77
N ASN A 125 -6.25 -2.67 -15.61
CA ASN A 125 -5.86 -3.65 -16.64
C ASN A 125 -7.03 -4.48 -17.19
N ASN A 126 -8.25 -4.29 -16.65
CA ASN A 126 -9.46 -5.02 -17.05
C ASN A 126 -9.30 -6.57 -16.98
N GLY A 127 -8.52 -7.08 -16.05
CA GLY A 127 -8.26 -8.51 -15.87
C GLY A 127 -7.19 -9.10 -16.79
N ALA A 128 -6.43 -8.27 -17.53
CA ALA A 128 -5.30 -8.76 -18.31
C ALA A 128 -4.24 -9.41 -17.42
N GLY A 129 -3.49 -10.37 -17.97
CA GLY A 129 -2.37 -11.06 -17.31
C GLY A 129 -1.00 -10.61 -17.83
N PRO A 130 0.08 -11.19 -17.27
CA PRO A 130 1.43 -10.94 -17.74
C PRO A 130 1.65 -11.47 -19.17
N GLY A 131 2.58 -10.84 -19.89
CA GLY A 131 3.02 -11.29 -21.21
C GLY A 131 4.50 -11.67 -21.24
N GLY A 132 4.96 -12.13 -22.41
CA GLY A 132 6.37 -12.35 -22.69
C GLY A 132 7.05 -13.38 -21.77
N ASP A 133 8.29 -13.08 -21.38
CA ASP A 133 9.10 -14.00 -20.56
C ASP A 133 8.62 -14.09 -19.13
N LEU A 134 7.98 -13.05 -18.59
CA LEU A 134 7.36 -13.12 -17.26
C LEU A 134 6.21 -14.15 -17.25
N ALA A 135 5.36 -14.19 -18.28
CA ALA A 135 4.30 -15.20 -18.38
C ALA A 135 4.87 -16.62 -18.38
N LYS A 136 5.90 -16.87 -19.21
CA LYS A 136 6.60 -18.18 -19.27
C LYS A 136 7.19 -18.56 -17.91
N ALA A 137 7.82 -17.61 -17.21
CA ALA A 137 8.41 -17.84 -15.90
C ALA A 137 7.35 -18.16 -14.84
N ILE A 138 6.20 -17.46 -14.88
CA ILE A 138 5.06 -17.73 -14.01
C ILE A 138 4.49 -19.12 -14.28
N ASP A 139 4.27 -19.49 -15.54
CA ASP A 139 3.75 -20.81 -15.92
C ASP A 139 4.73 -21.92 -15.52
N ALA A 140 6.03 -21.72 -15.75
CA ALA A 140 7.06 -22.68 -15.34
C ALA A 140 7.13 -22.87 -13.81
N LYS A 141 6.94 -21.79 -13.03
CA LYS A 141 7.06 -21.84 -11.58
C LYS A 141 5.78 -22.32 -10.89
N PHE A 142 4.61 -21.87 -11.36
CA PHE A 142 3.32 -22.07 -10.69
C PHE A 142 2.36 -23.00 -11.46
N GLY A 143 2.78 -23.48 -12.65
CA GLY A 143 1.97 -24.32 -13.52
C GLY A 143 1.03 -23.55 -14.44
N SER A 144 0.49 -22.42 -14.00
CA SER A 144 -0.33 -21.51 -14.80
C SER A 144 -0.46 -20.14 -14.14
N PHE A 145 -0.86 -19.15 -14.92
CA PHE A 145 -1.21 -17.83 -14.37
C PHE A 145 -2.36 -17.90 -13.35
N SER A 146 -3.38 -18.74 -13.61
CA SER A 146 -4.49 -18.93 -12.66
C SER A 146 -4.01 -19.52 -11.33
N SER A 147 -3.10 -20.50 -11.36
CA SER A 147 -2.53 -21.07 -10.13
C SER A 147 -1.71 -20.02 -9.37
N PHE A 148 -0.91 -19.21 -10.08
CA PHE A 148 -0.20 -18.08 -9.48
C PHE A 148 -1.16 -17.13 -8.78
N GLN A 149 -2.28 -16.73 -9.42
CA GLN A 149 -3.25 -15.82 -8.81
C GLN A 149 -3.86 -16.41 -7.53
N GLN A 150 -4.16 -17.71 -7.53
CA GLN A 150 -4.68 -18.40 -6.35
C GLN A 150 -3.66 -18.43 -5.20
N GLU A 151 -2.41 -18.78 -5.51
CA GLU A 151 -1.33 -18.82 -4.51
C GLU A 151 -1.01 -17.42 -3.97
N PHE A 152 -0.96 -16.39 -4.83
CA PHE A 152 -0.75 -15.00 -4.44
C PHE A 152 -1.89 -14.49 -3.54
N THR A 153 -3.14 -14.79 -3.91
CA THR A 153 -4.32 -14.47 -3.09
C THR A 153 -4.25 -15.16 -1.74
N LYS A 154 -3.90 -16.46 -1.70
CA LYS A 154 -3.72 -17.21 -0.46
C LYS A 154 -2.62 -16.60 0.42
N ALA A 155 -1.49 -16.20 -0.16
CA ALA A 155 -0.41 -15.53 0.55
C ALA A 155 -0.89 -14.20 1.17
N ALA A 156 -1.57 -13.36 0.38
CA ALA A 156 -2.11 -12.08 0.84
C ALA A 156 -3.12 -12.23 1.97
N MET A 157 -4.02 -13.22 1.88
CA MET A 157 -5.00 -13.53 2.92
C MET A 157 -4.38 -14.13 4.17
N GLY A 158 -3.23 -14.81 4.03
CA GLY A 158 -2.48 -15.40 5.14
C GLY A 158 -1.71 -14.39 6.00
N VAL A 159 -1.56 -13.15 5.57
CA VAL A 159 -0.89 -12.10 6.37
C VAL A 159 -1.76 -11.75 7.58
N PHE A 160 -1.26 -12.05 8.77
CA PHE A 160 -1.92 -11.66 10.01
C PHE A 160 -1.61 -10.19 10.34
N GLY A 161 -2.65 -9.36 10.45
CA GLY A 161 -2.50 -7.93 10.71
C GLY A 161 -2.03 -7.15 9.47
N SER A 162 -1.10 -6.23 9.68
CA SER A 162 -0.54 -5.35 8.66
C SER A 162 0.68 -5.97 7.98
N GLY A 163 0.77 -5.84 6.68
CA GLY A 163 1.91 -6.36 5.91
C GLY A 163 1.69 -6.33 4.42
N TRP A 164 2.47 -7.14 3.73
CA TRP A 164 2.52 -7.17 2.27
C TRP A 164 2.59 -8.60 1.74
N ALA A 165 2.04 -8.81 0.54
CA ALA A 165 2.30 -9.99 -0.27
C ALA A 165 3.13 -9.60 -1.50
N TRP A 166 4.09 -10.46 -1.88
CA TRP A 166 5.10 -10.18 -2.88
C TRP A 166 5.25 -11.31 -3.88
N LEU A 167 5.47 -10.94 -5.15
CA LEU A 167 6.22 -11.76 -6.09
C LEU A 167 7.63 -11.19 -6.16
N THR A 168 8.64 -12.01 -5.90
CA THR A 168 10.05 -11.60 -5.88
C THR A 168 10.90 -12.48 -6.78
N LEU A 169 12.11 -11.98 -7.10
CA LEU A 169 13.21 -12.78 -7.61
C LEU A 169 14.21 -13.07 -6.48
N ASP A 170 14.56 -14.34 -6.34
CA ASP A 170 15.67 -14.84 -5.53
C ASP A 170 16.71 -15.43 -6.51
N GLY A 171 17.73 -14.63 -6.83
CA GLY A 171 18.53 -14.86 -8.03
C GLY A 171 17.67 -14.78 -9.29
N LYS A 172 17.52 -15.88 -10.03
CA LYS A 172 16.65 -15.99 -11.23
C LYS A 172 15.32 -16.69 -10.96
N ALA A 173 15.07 -17.14 -9.73
CA ALA A 173 13.87 -17.89 -9.38
C ALA A 173 12.75 -17.00 -8.89
N LEU A 174 11.55 -17.17 -9.44
CA LEU A 174 10.34 -16.53 -8.92
C LEU A 174 9.95 -17.13 -7.57
N ARG A 175 9.53 -16.26 -6.64
CA ARG A 175 9.10 -16.64 -5.30
C ARG A 175 7.89 -15.83 -4.87
N LEU A 176 6.93 -16.49 -4.21
CA LEU A 176 5.89 -15.84 -3.44
C LEU A 176 6.31 -15.77 -1.98
N GLU A 177 6.14 -14.62 -1.37
CA GLU A 177 6.43 -14.41 0.04
C GLU A 177 5.57 -13.30 0.64
N THR A 178 5.59 -13.20 1.95
CA THR A 178 4.89 -12.15 2.71
C THR A 178 5.86 -11.50 3.68
N SER A 179 5.57 -10.26 4.05
CA SER A 179 6.29 -9.57 5.10
C SER A 179 5.33 -8.86 6.04
N ALA A 180 5.71 -8.74 7.31
CA ALA A 180 4.96 -8.00 8.32
C ALA A 180 5.29 -6.50 8.24
N ASN A 181 4.33 -5.67 8.60
CA ASN A 181 4.49 -4.23 8.69
C ASN A 181 5.06 -3.62 7.40
N GLN A 182 6.20 -2.93 7.47
CA GLN A 182 6.89 -2.32 6.33
C GLN A 182 8.21 -3.05 5.98
N ASP A 183 8.39 -4.27 6.48
CA ASP A 183 9.53 -5.09 6.08
C ASP A 183 9.51 -5.33 4.58
N SER A 184 10.67 -5.19 3.94
CA SER A 184 10.81 -5.31 2.51
C SER A 184 11.69 -6.52 2.15
N PRO A 185 11.37 -7.25 1.06
CA PRO A 185 12.24 -8.29 0.52
C PRO A 185 13.66 -7.82 0.22
N LEU A 186 13.84 -6.52 -0.06
CA LEU A 186 15.14 -5.91 -0.29
C LEU A 186 16.14 -6.19 0.84
N SER A 187 15.68 -6.12 2.11
CA SER A 187 16.55 -6.38 3.27
C SER A 187 17.00 -7.83 3.41
N GLN A 188 16.44 -8.71 2.58
CA GLN A 188 16.80 -10.13 2.53
C GLN A 188 17.50 -10.49 1.20
N GLY A 189 17.95 -9.48 0.45
CA GLY A 189 18.64 -9.66 -0.82
C GLY A 189 17.75 -10.09 -1.99
N ARG A 190 16.40 -10.05 -1.82
CA ARG A 190 15.46 -10.42 -2.87
C ARG A 190 14.92 -9.18 -3.58
N ALA A 191 14.70 -9.32 -4.88
CA ALA A 191 14.22 -8.23 -5.72
C ALA A 191 12.68 -8.30 -5.89
N PRO A 192 11.90 -7.34 -5.35
CA PRO A 192 10.45 -7.35 -5.50
C PRO A 192 10.04 -7.02 -6.94
N LEU A 193 9.14 -7.83 -7.51
CA LEU A 193 8.53 -7.66 -8.84
C LEU A 193 7.11 -7.14 -8.74
N LEU A 194 6.30 -7.72 -7.84
CA LEU A 194 4.93 -7.32 -7.57
C LEU A 194 4.75 -7.17 -6.06
N ALA A 195 4.00 -6.16 -5.68
CA ALA A 195 3.67 -5.83 -4.29
C ALA A 195 2.17 -5.65 -4.12
N LEU A 196 1.60 -6.22 -3.06
CA LEU A 196 0.24 -5.96 -2.61
C LEU A 196 0.28 -5.54 -1.15
N ASP A 197 -0.15 -4.32 -0.89
CA ASP A 197 -0.34 -3.78 0.46
C ASP A 197 -1.63 -4.34 1.07
N VAL A 198 -1.52 -5.08 2.17
CA VAL A 198 -2.68 -5.60 2.93
C VAL A 198 -2.84 -4.94 4.29
N TRP A 199 -2.19 -3.80 4.52
CA TRP A 199 -2.55 -2.89 5.60
C TRP A 199 -4.00 -2.43 5.42
N GLU A 200 -4.74 -2.26 6.50
CA GLU A 200 -6.14 -1.80 6.43
C GLU A 200 -6.27 -0.42 5.77
N HIS A 201 -5.29 0.45 5.90
CA HIS A 201 -5.30 1.76 5.23
C HIS A 201 -5.37 1.67 3.70
N ALA A 202 -4.96 0.55 3.11
CA ALA A 202 -4.99 0.34 1.65
C ALA A 202 -6.40 0.03 1.12
N TYR A 203 -7.35 -0.37 1.99
CA TYR A 203 -8.65 -0.86 1.52
C TYR A 203 -9.85 -0.57 2.42
N TYR A 204 -9.66 -0.15 3.67
CA TYR A 204 -10.75 -0.13 4.66
C TYR A 204 -11.89 0.84 4.30
N LEU A 205 -11.61 1.98 3.65
CA LEU A 205 -12.66 2.94 3.28
C LEU A 205 -13.70 2.32 2.34
N LYS A 206 -13.28 1.48 1.40
CA LYS A 206 -14.17 0.84 0.44
C LYS A 206 -14.63 -0.55 0.86
N TYR A 207 -13.72 -1.35 1.39
CA TYR A 207 -13.96 -2.77 1.63
C TYR A 207 -14.20 -3.12 3.10
N GLN A 208 -13.92 -2.22 4.04
CA GLN A 208 -13.96 -2.44 5.48
C GLN A 208 -13.20 -3.74 5.84
N ASN A 209 -13.85 -4.67 6.54
CA ASN A 209 -13.28 -5.95 6.94
C ASN A 209 -13.18 -6.99 5.80
N ARG A 210 -13.63 -6.66 4.60
CA ARG A 210 -13.65 -7.60 3.46
C ARG A 210 -12.33 -7.57 2.68
N ARG A 211 -11.22 -7.94 3.34
CA ARG A 211 -9.90 -8.02 2.68
C ARG A 211 -9.94 -8.89 1.43
N ALA A 212 -10.71 -9.99 1.44
CA ALA A 212 -10.82 -10.88 0.28
C ALA A 212 -11.33 -10.16 -0.99
N ASP A 213 -12.32 -9.27 -0.86
CA ASP A 213 -12.87 -8.50 -1.98
C ASP A 213 -11.83 -7.52 -2.53
N TYR A 214 -11.05 -6.88 -1.63
CA TYR A 214 -9.94 -6.01 -2.03
C TYR A 214 -8.85 -6.79 -2.78
N VAL A 215 -8.43 -7.94 -2.26
CA VAL A 215 -7.42 -8.79 -2.92
C VAL A 215 -7.91 -9.24 -4.31
N ALA A 216 -9.19 -9.60 -4.43
CA ALA A 216 -9.79 -9.94 -5.72
C ALA A 216 -9.77 -8.74 -6.68
N ALA A 217 -10.16 -7.54 -6.21
CA ALA A 217 -10.15 -6.32 -7.01
C ALA A 217 -8.74 -5.89 -7.44
N PHE A 218 -7.72 -6.17 -6.61
CA PHE A 218 -6.31 -5.85 -6.91
C PHE A 218 -5.84 -6.50 -8.21
N HIS A 219 -6.25 -7.72 -8.54
CA HIS A 219 -5.88 -8.38 -9.79
C HIS A 219 -6.30 -7.58 -11.05
N SER A 220 -7.31 -6.72 -10.94
CA SER A 220 -7.78 -5.85 -12.03
C SER A 220 -7.01 -4.54 -12.17
N VAL A 221 -6.06 -4.28 -11.28
CA VAL A 221 -5.26 -3.02 -11.28
C VAL A 221 -3.75 -3.26 -11.29
N ILE A 222 -3.30 -4.49 -11.52
CA ILE A 222 -1.87 -4.78 -11.66
C ILE A 222 -1.37 -4.27 -13.02
N ASN A 223 -0.34 -3.43 -13.01
CA ASN A 223 0.36 -2.99 -14.22
C ASN A 223 1.34 -4.07 -14.68
N TRP A 224 0.83 -5.08 -15.39
CA TRP A 224 1.64 -6.21 -15.87
C TRP A 224 2.77 -5.80 -16.80
N ASP A 225 2.64 -4.67 -17.54
CA ASP A 225 3.72 -4.13 -18.36
C ASP A 225 4.91 -3.72 -17.49
N ALA A 226 4.64 -2.98 -16.40
CA ALA A 226 5.68 -2.56 -15.47
C ALA A 226 6.30 -3.76 -14.72
N VAL A 227 5.50 -4.77 -14.35
CA VAL A 227 6.00 -6.00 -13.72
C VAL A 227 6.91 -6.77 -14.68
N ALA A 228 6.52 -6.88 -15.96
CA ALA A 228 7.30 -7.58 -16.99
C ALA A 228 8.63 -6.84 -17.31
N GLU A 229 8.58 -5.51 -17.45
CA GLU A 229 9.78 -4.69 -17.64
C GLU A 229 10.76 -4.85 -16.47
N ARG A 230 10.22 -4.83 -15.25
CA ARG A 230 11.01 -5.03 -14.04
C ARG A 230 11.63 -6.43 -13.98
N TYR A 231 10.86 -7.45 -14.36
CA TYR A 231 11.37 -8.82 -14.47
C TYR A 231 12.53 -8.92 -15.46
N GLN A 232 12.40 -8.34 -16.66
CA GLN A 232 13.47 -8.35 -17.66
C GLN A 232 14.75 -7.69 -17.15
N LYS A 233 14.64 -6.54 -16.48
CA LYS A 233 15.80 -5.81 -15.92
C LYS A 233 16.52 -6.59 -14.80
N LEU A 234 15.80 -7.37 -14.02
CA LEU A 234 16.33 -8.02 -12.82
C LEU A 234 16.71 -9.49 -13.06
N ALA A 235 16.18 -10.15 -14.11
CA ALA A 235 16.50 -11.52 -14.49
C ALA A 235 17.65 -11.63 -15.51
N ALA A 236 18.04 -10.49 -16.12
CA ALA A 236 19.20 -10.41 -17.01
C ALA A 236 20.49 -10.66 -16.22
#